data_cbd035d0b00d5b766ed8519612e7e8da
#
_entry.id   cbd035d0b00d5b766ed8519612e7e8da
#
_cell.length_a   1.000
_cell.length_b   1.000
_cell.length_c   1.000
_cell.angle_alpha   90.00
_cell.angle_beta   90.00
_cell.angle_gamma   90.00
#
_symmetry.space_group_name_H-M   'P 1'
#
loop_
_entity.id
_entity.type
_entity.pdbx_description
1 polymer ?
#
loop_
_entity_poly.entity_id
_entity_poly.type
_entity_poly.pdbx_seq_one_letter_code
_entity_poly.pdbx_strand_id
1 'polypeptide(L)'
;MSMFEADGYTWRHFSTSTSALVGDNVTSFAFNEHTGQLYIGTTNGLSRLQTPFTRPAANLSRLAGYPNPFTLEGPGALFYIENLADKATVRIYTPEGRLIRHIPAVQIHGSRTIWDGRNDRGELVASGIYLFLATTESGEAGSGKVAVIRP
;
A
#
# COMPACT_ATOMS: atom_id res chain seq x y z
N MET A 1 13.95 18.14 -7.90
CA MET A 1 14.12 17.08 -6.87
C MET A 1 14.10 15.71 -7.52
N SER A 2 14.89 14.77 -7.03
CA SER A 2 14.90 13.38 -7.56
C SER A 2 14.69 12.40 -6.43
N MET A 3 13.91 11.37 -6.70
CA MET A 3 13.64 10.26 -5.78
C MET A 3 14.03 8.95 -6.44
N PHE A 4 14.69 8.09 -5.68
CA PHE A 4 15.06 6.74 -6.12
C PHE A 4 13.89 5.80 -5.82
N GLU A 5 13.43 5.05 -6.79
CA GLU A 5 12.33 4.11 -6.57
C GLU A 5 12.80 2.84 -5.85
N ALA A 6 11.86 2.14 -5.24
CA ALA A 6 12.14 0.94 -4.45
C ALA A 6 12.64 -0.26 -5.29
N ASP A 7 12.56 -0.17 -6.63
CA ASP A 7 13.13 -1.15 -7.56
C ASP A 7 14.67 -1.15 -7.61
N GLY A 8 15.30 -0.12 -7.01
CA GLY A 8 16.74 0.02 -6.94
C GLY A 8 17.41 0.45 -8.26
N TYR A 9 16.64 0.82 -9.29
CA TYR A 9 17.19 1.18 -10.62
C TYR A 9 16.56 2.44 -11.21
N THR A 10 15.38 2.86 -10.76
CA THR A 10 14.63 3.95 -11.38
C THR A 10 14.74 5.24 -10.58
N TRP A 11 15.12 6.35 -11.24
CA TRP A 11 15.06 7.69 -10.70
C TRP A 11 13.81 8.42 -11.19
N ARG A 12 12.98 8.86 -10.28
CA ARG A 12 11.87 9.77 -10.60
C ARG A 12 12.25 11.20 -10.30
N HIS A 13 12.15 12.06 -11.31
CA HIS A 13 12.43 13.48 -11.18
C HIS A 13 11.14 14.28 -11.01
N PHE A 14 11.12 15.13 -9.99
CA PHE A 14 10.01 16.03 -9.70
C PHE A 14 10.45 17.47 -9.95
N SER A 15 9.69 18.19 -10.76
CA SER A 15 9.84 19.60 -11.04
C SER A 15 8.46 20.26 -11.12
N THR A 16 8.41 21.58 -11.14
CA THR A 16 7.17 22.34 -11.34
C THR A 16 6.47 22.03 -12.67
N SER A 17 7.24 21.57 -13.67
CA SER A 17 6.72 21.20 -14.98
C SER A 17 6.21 19.75 -15.10
N THR A 18 6.68 18.86 -14.20
CA THR A 18 6.39 17.41 -14.27
C THR A 18 5.57 16.89 -13.08
N SER A 19 5.33 17.74 -12.07
CA SER A 19 4.65 17.36 -10.84
C SER A 19 3.95 18.56 -10.21
N ALA A 20 3.17 18.32 -9.15
CA ALA A 20 2.55 19.36 -8.34
C ALA A 20 3.51 20.04 -7.34
N LEU A 21 4.82 20.04 -7.64
CA LEU A 21 5.80 20.76 -6.83
C LEU A 21 5.64 22.27 -7.06
N VAL A 22 5.51 23.05 -5.98
CA VAL A 22 5.26 24.51 -6.07
C VAL A 22 6.51 25.33 -6.38
N GLY A 23 7.70 24.75 -6.29
CA GLY A 23 8.96 25.41 -6.62
C GLY A 23 10.09 24.41 -6.80
N ASP A 24 10.99 24.65 -7.74
CA ASP A 24 12.11 23.75 -8.02
C ASP A 24 13.27 23.89 -7.03
N ASN A 25 13.35 25.04 -6.34
CA ASN A 25 14.38 25.29 -5.32
C ASN A 25 13.90 24.78 -3.96
N VAL A 26 14.29 23.54 -3.65
CA VAL A 26 13.93 22.85 -2.40
C VAL A 26 14.84 23.30 -1.28
N THR A 27 14.25 23.71 -0.15
CA THR A 27 14.93 24.25 1.03
C THR A 27 14.91 23.29 2.21
N SER A 28 13.88 22.45 2.32
CA SER A 28 13.69 21.56 3.47
C SER A 28 12.81 20.36 3.14
N PHE A 29 12.93 19.33 3.97
CA PHE A 29 12.07 18.13 3.96
C PHE A 29 11.62 17.82 5.39
N ALA A 30 10.36 17.36 5.52
CA ALA A 30 9.85 16.73 6.72
C ALA A 30 9.03 15.49 6.33
N PHE A 31 9.34 14.36 6.93
CA PHE A 31 8.66 13.10 6.64
C PHE A 31 7.85 12.66 7.86
N ASN A 32 6.56 12.41 7.65
CA ASN A 32 5.71 11.80 8.65
C ASN A 32 5.65 10.29 8.41
N GLU A 33 6.39 9.53 9.20
CA GLU A 33 6.49 8.06 9.08
C GLU A 33 5.19 7.32 9.39
N HIS A 34 4.24 7.94 10.12
CA HIS A 34 2.95 7.32 10.44
C HIS A 34 1.98 7.40 9.26
N THR A 35 2.02 8.50 8.51
CA THR A 35 1.11 8.74 7.40
C THR A 35 1.74 8.50 6.03
N GLY A 36 3.07 8.37 5.97
CA GLY A 36 3.83 8.28 4.72
C GLY A 36 3.86 9.59 3.94
N GLN A 37 3.57 10.73 4.59
CA GLN A 37 3.55 12.03 3.95
C GLN A 37 4.93 12.69 4.01
N LEU A 38 5.46 13.03 2.84
CA LEU A 38 6.66 13.85 2.69
C LEU A 38 6.23 15.29 2.41
N TYR A 39 6.62 16.19 3.28
CA TYR A 39 6.47 17.63 3.11
C TYR A 39 7.75 18.20 2.51
N ILE A 40 7.62 19.00 1.48
CA ILE A 40 8.73 19.56 0.69
C ILE A 40 8.61 21.07 0.74
N GLY A 41 9.47 21.70 1.51
CA GLY A 41 9.60 23.16 1.57
C GLY A 41 10.41 23.65 0.36
N THR A 42 9.90 24.66 -0.31
CA THR A 42 10.57 25.33 -1.42
C THR A 42 10.56 26.85 -1.19
N THR A 43 11.33 27.59 -1.97
CA THR A 43 11.30 29.06 -1.92
C THR A 43 9.93 29.65 -2.28
N ASN A 44 9.06 28.88 -2.97
CA ASN A 44 7.76 29.33 -3.45
C ASN A 44 6.58 28.77 -2.65
N GLY A 45 6.85 27.99 -1.58
CA GLY A 45 5.80 27.40 -0.73
C GLY A 45 6.06 25.96 -0.35
N LEU A 46 5.00 25.29 0.13
CA LEU A 46 5.04 23.92 0.65
C LEU A 46 4.27 22.99 -0.27
N SER A 47 4.91 21.88 -0.64
CA SER A 47 4.27 20.74 -1.34
C SER A 47 4.17 19.54 -0.42
N ARG A 48 3.17 18.69 -0.64
CA ARG A 48 2.99 17.43 0.05
C ARG A 48 2.94 16.27 -0.95
N LEU A 49 3.78 15.28 -0.74
CA LEU A 49 3.81 14.04 -1.51
C LEU A 49 3.35 12.88 -0.64
N GLN A 50 2.35 12.12 -1.10
CA GLN A 50 1.99 10.85 -0.47
C GLN A 50 2.94 9.76 -0.95
N THR A 51 3.64 9.12 -0.03
CA THR A 51 4.53 8.00 -0.31
C THR A 51 3.94 6.70 0.25
N PRO A 52 4.34 5.53 -0.26
CA PRO A 52 3.95 4.24 0.31
C PRO A 52 4.69 3.92 1.62
N PHE A 53 5.73 4.68 1.95
CA PHE A 53 6.60 4.40 3.09
C PHE A 53 5.94 4.86 4.39
N THR A 54 5.60 3.90 5.24
CA THR A 54 5.08 4.13 6.59
C THR A 54 5.87 3.27 7.57
N ARG A 55 5.90 3.69 8.85
CA ARG A 55 6.51 2.86 9.87
C ARG A 55 5.70 1.59 10.06
N PRO A 56 6.32 0.40 10.12
CA PRO A 56 5.63 -0.84 10.43
C PRO A 56 4.88 -0.74 11.76
N ALA A 57 3.72 -1.38 11.85
CA ALA A 57 2.99 -1.48 13.10
C ALA A 57 3.76 -2.35 14.11
N ALA A 58 3.54 -2.12 15.40
CA ALA A 58 4.18 -2.91 16.46
C ALA A 58 3.68 -4.37 16.48
N ASN A 59 2.46 -4.60 16.02
CA ASN A 59 1.82 -5.92 15.93
C ASN A 59 0.65 -5.90 14.94
N LEU A 60 0.04 -7.05 14.70
CA LEU A 60 -1.07 -7.23 13.75
C LEU A 60 -2.47 -7.09 14.39
N SER A 61 -2.59 -6.66 15.63
CA SER A 61 -3.87 -6.59 16.35
C SER A 61 -4.87 -5.58 15.76
N ARG A 62 -4.40 -4.61 14.99
CA ARG A 62 -5.22 -3.57 14.34
C ARG A 62 -5.22 -3.67 12.83
N LEU A 63 -4.98 -4.87 12.28
CA LEU A 63 -5.04 -5.09 10.84
C LEU A 63 -6.37 -4.58 10.29
N ALA A 64 -6.30 -3.75 9.26
CA ALA A 64 -7.47 -3.13 8.63
C ALA A 64 -7.39 -3.24 7.12
N GLY A 65 -8.55 -3.23 6.44
CA GLY A 65 -8.62 -3.23 4.98
C GLY A 65 -9.76 -2.35 4.47
N TYR A 66 -9.49 -1.59 3.41
CA TYR A 66 -10.47 -0.71 2.78
C TYR A 66 -10.16 -0.46 1.29
N PRO A 67 -11.15 -0.02 0.50
CA PRO A 67 -12.57 0.16 0.83
C PRO A 67 -13.28 -1.19 1.06
N ASN A 68 -14.33 -1.19 1.86
CA ASN A 68 -15.16 -2.38 2.04
C ASN A 68 -16.64 -1.95 2.02
N PRO A 69 -17.40 -2.27 0.98
CA PRO A 69 -17.08 -3.13 -0.15
C PRO A 69 -15.96 -2.61 -1.06
N PHE A 70 -15.20 -3.54 -1.66
CA PHE A 70 -14.19 -3.25 -2.68
C PHE A 70 -14.80 -3.50 -4.06
N THR A 71 -15.06 -2.43 -4.80
CA THR A 71 -15.64 -2.50 -6.15
C THR A 71 -14.55 -2.52 -7.21
N LEU A 72 -14.57 -3.52 -8.08
CA LEU A 72 -13.63 -3.70 -9.19
C LEU A 72 -14.12 -2.91 -10.42
N GLU A 73 -14.23 -1.58 -10.28
CA GLU A 73 -14.62 -0.66 -11.36
C GLU A 73 -13.38 -0.09 -12.04
N GLY A 74 -13.15 -0.51 -13.29
CA GLY A 74 -12.12 0.04 -14.17
C GLY A 74 -10.67 -0.34 -13.80
N PRO A 75 -9.71 0.11 -14.61
CA PRO A 75 -8.29 -0.10 -14.35
C PRO A 75 -7.84 0.77 -13.17
N GLY A 76 -7.26 0.15 -12.15
CA GLY A 76 -6.68 0.84 -10.99
C GLY A 76 -7.50 0.76 -9.70
N ALA A 77 -8.56 -0.05 -9.63
CA ALA A 77 -9.22 -0.36 -8.38
C ALA A 77 -8.23 -1.04 -7.42
N LEU A 78 -8.08 -0.52 -6.20
CA LEU A 78 -7.12 -1.00 -5.21
C LEU A 78 -7.79 -1.16 -3.85
N PHE A 79 -7.52 -2.30 -3.23
CA PHE A 79 -7.85 -2.57 -1.83
C PHE A 79 -6.58 -2.41 -1.00
N TYR A 80 -6.64 -1.57 0.02
CA TYR A 80 -5.53 -1.29 0.91
C TYR A 80 -5.62 -2.17 2.15
N ILE A 81 -4.50 -2.74 2.56
CA ILE A 81 -4.36 -3.50 3.81
C ILE A 81 -3.32 -2.75 4.64
N GLU A 82 -3.71 -2.30 5.83
CA GLU A 82 -2.91 -1.42 6.69
C GLU A 82 -2.70 -2.00 8.09
N ASN A 83 -1.80 -1.34 8.82
CA ASN A 83 -1.33 -1.74 10.14
C ASN A 83 -0.60 -3.10 10.12
N LEU A 84 0.18 -3.32 9.05
CA LEU A 84 1.06 -4.47 8.93
C LEU A 84 2.31 -4.27 9.80
N ALA A 85 2.68 -5.32 10.52
CA ALA A 85 3.95 -5.38 11.27
C ALA A 85 5.14 -5.57 10.32
N ASP A 86 6.35 -5.35 10.83
CA ASP A 86 7.57 -5.56 10.05
C ASP A 86 7.66 -7.01 9.54
N LYS A 87 8.13 -7.17 8.31
CA LYS A 87 8.29 -8.47 7.63
C LYS A 87 7.01 -9.33 7.59
N ALA A 88 5.84 -8.71 7.75
CA ALA A 88 4.59 -9.44 7.57
C ALA A 88 4.44 -9.92 6.13
N THR A 89 3.76 -11.05 5.96
CA THR A 89 3.27 -11.55 4.66
C THR A 89 1.75 -11.51 4.67
N VAL A 90 1.13 -11.26 3.52
CA VAL A 90 -0.33 -11.25 3.40
C VAL A 90 -0.78 -12.35 2.45
N ARG A 91 -1.80 -13.09 2.85
CA ARG A 91 -2.47 -14.09 2.01
C ARG A 91 -3.96 -13.81 1.96
N ILE A 92 -4.54 -13.94 0.77
CA ILE A 92 -5.96 -13.72 0.54
C ILE A 92 -6.59 -15.06 0.15
N TYR A 93 -7.70 -15.39 0.81
CA TYR A 93 -8.38 -16.67 0.68
C TYR A 93 -9.86 -16.48 0.35
N THR A 94 -10.47 -17.50 -0.28
CA THR A 94 -11.92 -17.66 -0.26
C THR A 94 -12.37 -18.11 1.14
N PRO A 95 -13.67 -18.01 1.50
CA PRO A 95 -14.20 -18.52 2.77
C PRO A 95 -13.97 -20.03 2.97
N GLU A 96 -13.84 -20.79 1.87
CA GLU A 96 -13.58 -22.24 1.90
C GLU A 96 -12.09 -22.56 2.11
N GLY A 97 -11.23 -21.53 2.28
CA GLY A 97 -9.80 -21.69 2.55
C GLY A 97 -8.91 -21.85 1.31
N ARG A 98 -9.44 -21.62 0.10
CA ARG A 98 -8.61 -21.64 -1.11
C ARG A 98 -7.78 -20.36 -1.21
N LEU A 99 -6.46 -20.50 -1.35
CA LEU A 99 -5.55 -19.38 -1.57
C LEU A 99 -5.85 -18.71 -2.93
N ILE A 100 -5.99 -17.40 -2.91
CA ILE A 100 -6.23 -16.54 -4.08
C ILE A 100 -4.97 -15.76 -4.41
N ARG A 101 -4.38 -15.10 -3.42
CA ARG A 101 -3.22 -14.22 -3.62
C ARG A 101 -2.24 -14.34 -2.46
N HIS A 102 -0.95 -14.41 -2.78
CA HIS A 102 0.14 -14.29 -1.83
C HIS A 102 0.93 -13.01 -2.09
N ILE A 103 1.03 -12.15 -1.09
CA ILE A 103 1.83 -10.92 -1.11
C ILE A 103 2.99 -11.12 -0.14
N PRO A 104 4.20 -11.39 -0.63
CA PRO A 104 5.36 -11.62 0.22
C PRO A 104 5.84 -10.32 0.87
N ALA A 105 6.56 -10.42 1.98
CA ALA A 105 7.07 -9.29 2.75
C ALA A 105 7.87 -8.28 1.91
N VAL A 106 8.60 -8.74 0.90
CA VAL A 106 9.37 -7.89 -0.02
C VAL A 106 8.50 -6.92 -0.83
N GLN A 107 7.21 -7.21 -1.00
CA GLN A 107 6.25 -6.34 -1.68
C GLN A 107 5.47 -5.42 -0.71
N ILE A 108 5.77 -5.48 0.58
CA ILE A 108 5.13 -4.68 1.61
C ILE A 108 6.06 -3.55 2.02
N HIS A 109 5.60 -2.31 1.86
CA HIS A 109 6.38 -1.13 2.18
C HIS A 109 5.84 -0.46 3.46
N GLY A 110 6.59 -0.60 4.54
CA GLY A 110 6.17 -0.10 5.85
C GLY A 110 5.01 -0.91 6.43
N SER A 111 3.92 -0.24 6.81
CA SER A 111 2.74 -0.86 7.43
C SER A 111 1.59 -1.11 6.44
N ARG A 112 1.82 -1.03 5.14
CA ARG A 112 0.75 -1.07 4.13
C ARG A 112 1.12 -1.94 2.93
N THR A 113 0.10 -2.62 2.38
CA THR A 113 0.16 -3.23 1.05
C THR A 113 -1.15 -3.01 0.30
N ILE A 114 -1.17 -3.39 -0.97
CA ILE A 114 -2.34 -3.26 -1.85
C ILE A 114 -2.70 -4.59 -2.48
N TRP A 115 -3.97 -4.77 -2.77
CA TRP A 115 -4.50 -5.85 -3.59
C TRP A 115 -5.38 -5.28 -4.70
N ASP A 116 -5.12 -5.68 -5.92
CA ASP A 116 -5.79 -5.23 -7.14
C ASP A 116 -7.00 -6.10 -7.53
N GLY A 117 -7.45 -6.98 -6.64
CA GLY A 117 -8.55 -7.91 -6.91
C GLY A 117 -8.17 -9.05 -7.86
N ARG A 118 -6.86 -9.34 -8.03
CA ARG A 118 -6.39 -10.43 -8.89
C ARG A 118 -5.82 -11.57 -8.06
N ASN A 119 -5.93 -12.78 -8.62
CA ASN A 119 -5.28 -13.97 -8.09
C ASN A 119 -3.79 -14.00 -8.49
N ASP A 120 -3.04 -15.02 -8.04
CA ASP A 120 -1.62 -15.18 -8.37
C ASP A 120 -1.35 -15.44 -9.88
N ARG A 121 -2.40 -15.71 -10.67
CA ARG A 121 -2.32 -15.83 -12.13
C ARG A 121 -2.61 -14.52 -12.86
N GLY A 122 -2.93 -13.45 -12.14
CA GLY A 122 -3.30 -12.15 -12.71
C GLY A 122 -4.76 -12.05 -13.16
N GLU A 123 -5.61 -13.04 -12.87
CA GLU A 123 -7.02 -13.05 -13.22
C GLU A 123 -7.85 -12.32 -12.15
N LEU A 124 -8.82 -11.49 -12.57
CA LEU A 124 -9.74 -10.83 -11.64
C LEU A 124 -10.61 -11.88 -10.93
N VAL A 125 -10.75 -11.69 -9.63
CA VAL A 125 -11.62 -12.54 -8.81
C VAL A 125 -13.09 -12.25 -9.07
N ALA A 126 -13.97 -13.19 -8.75
CA ALA A 126 -15.42 -13.03 -8.81
C ALA A 126 -15.93 -12.17 -7.63
N SER A 127 -17.16 -11.65 -7.75
CA SER A 127 -17.85 -11.06 -6.59
C SER A 127 -18.00 -12.09 -5.48
N GLY A 128 -17.77 -11.67 -4.25
CA GLY A 128 -17.86 -12.56 -3.09
C GLY A 128 -17.13 -12.00 -1.86
N ILE A 129 -17.10 -12.79 -0.80
CA ILE A 129 -16.34 -12.48 0.41
C ILE A 129 -14.95 -13.12 0.28
N TYR A 130 -13.93 -12.37 0.67
CA TYR A 130 -12.55 -12.83 0.75
C TYR A 130 -12.00 -12.53 2.14
N LEU A 131 -11.14 -13.42 2.61
CA LEU A 131 -10.44 -13.28 3.88
C LEU A 131 -8.99 -12.89 3.60
N PHE A 132 -8.48 -11.87 4.24
CA PHE A 132 -7.05 -11.56 4.21
C PHE A 132 -6.43 -11.88 5.57
N LEU A 133 -5.30 -12.56 5.53
CA LEU A 133 -4.52 -13.00 6.68
C LEU A 133 -3.12 -12.44 6.55
N ALA A 134 -2.69 -11.68 7.55
CA ALA A 134 -1.30 -11.26 7.70
C ALA A 134 -0.62 -12.13 8.75
N THR A 135 0.62 -12.54 8.48
CA THR A 135 1.45 -13.32 9.41
C THR A 135 2.87 -12.80 9.41
N THR A 136 3.54 -12.83 10.57
CA THR A 136 4.96 -12.53 10.72
C THR A 136 5.78 -13.81 10.93
N GLU A 137 7.09 -13.72 10.77
CA GLU A 137 8.02 -14.81 11.08
C GLU A 137 8.03 -15.16 12.58
N SER A 138 7.70 -14.19 13.47
CA SER A 138 7.57 -14.40 14.91
C SER A 138 6.30 -15.17 15.31
N GLY A 139 5.41 -15.48 14.35
CA GLY A 139 4.18 -16.23 14.59
C GLY A 139 2.97 -15.35 14.94
N GLU A 140 3.08 -14.03 14.88
CA GLU A 140 1.91 -13.17 15.00
C GLU A 140 1.01 -13.30 13.78
N ALA A 141 -0.30 -13.22 14.00
CA ALA A 141 -1.29 -13.27 12.95
C ALA A 141 -2.39 -12.24 13.17
N GLY A 142 -2.85 -11.65 12.08
CA GLY A 142 -4.02 -10.77 12.03
C GLY A 142 -4.85 -11.12 10.81
N SER A 143 -6.16 -10.95 10.90
CA SER A 143 -7.05 -11.25 9.78
C SER A 143 -8.16 -10.23 9.64
N GLY A 144 -8.70 -10.16 8.44
CA GLY A 144 -9.88 -9.37 8.13
C GLY A 144 -10.65 -9.95 6.95
N LYS A 145 -11.76 -9.31 6.61
CA LYS A 145 -12.61 -9.73 5.49
C LYS A 145 -12.95 -8.55 4.60
N VAL A 146 -13.12 -8.81 3.32
CA VAL A 146 -13.54 -7.83 2.32
C VAL A 146 -14.64 -8.42 1.44
N ALA A 147 -15.67 -7.62 1.21
CA ALA A 147 -16.68 -7.92 0.18
C ALA A 147 -16.20 -7.33 -1.15
N VAL A 148 -15.98 -8.18 -2.15
CA VAL A 148 -15.61 -7.77 -3.50
C VAL A 148 -16.86 -7.72 -4.36
N ILE A 149 -17.03 -6.62 -5.09
CA ILE A 149 -18.10 -6.41 -6.06
C ILE A 149 -17.45 -6.23 -7.44
N ARG A 150 -17.82 -7.09 -8.38
CA ARG A 150 -17.44 -6.96 -9.78
C ARG A 150 -18.71 -6.67 -10.57
N PRO A 151 -18.85 -5.44 -11.12
CA PRO A 151 -19.99 -5.09 -11.97
C PRO A 151 -20.11 -5.94 -13.24
#